data_d045d5b6b54ec738c1e017ba39e60ac6
#
_entry.id   d045d5b6b54ec738c1e017ba39e60ac6
#
_cell.length_a   1.000
_cell.length_b   1.000
_cell.length_c   1.000
_cell.angle_alpha   90.00
_cell.angle_beta   90.00
_cell.angle_gamma   90.00
#
_symmetry.space_group_name_H-M   'P 1'
#
loop_
_entity.id
_entity.type
_entity.pdbx_description
1 polymer ?
#
loop_
_entity_poly.entity_id
_entity_poly.type
_entity_poly.pdbx_seq_one_letter_code
_entity_poly.pdbx_strand_id
1 'polypeptide(L)'
;MEFCVEDNTDACVLIEDHRIVFSCKNADGVELYNEIEFYAKVNSKDSQDKRSSRSVTCFVRKWKENVAWPRLTKEDIKPVWLSVDFDNWRDWEGDEEMELAQVEHYAELLKKVSNKGPPPTMDDLDFTTTVVSCRPAELQIEGSSGKKEVVNGFHVVLEDTLLFPEGGGQPDDRGTINDVAVLRVTRHGSQADHFTQTPLVPGSHVQFRVDWERKFDHMQQHSGQHLITAVADHLFGWKTTSXXXXXXRSVIELDSPSVTAEQVAAIEQSVNEKIRARLPVNVRELSLDDPEVEQVRGRGLPDDHAGPVRVVTIEGVDSNMCCGTHVSNLSDLQMIKILGTEKGKKNKTNLIFLAGNRVLKWMERSHGTEKALTTLLKCGAEEHVEAVKKLQNSTKLLQKNNLNLLRDLAVHMAHRLRSSPDWGGVVVLHRKEGDSEFMNIIANEIGSEETLLFLTVGDEKGAGLFLLAGPAEAVENLGP
;
A
#
# COMPACT_ATOMS: atom_id res chain seq x y z
N MET A 1 6.78 19.86 2.55
CA MET A 1 7.76 18.88 3.13
C MET A 1 8.30 19.41 4.43
N GLU A 2 8.77 18.52 5.27
CA GLU A 2 9.25 18.91 6.60
C GLU A 2 10.51 18.15 6.95
N PHE A 3 11.51 18.88 7.44
CA PHE A 3 12.75 18.30 7.96
C PHE A 3 12.63 18.25 9.48
N CYS A 4 12.54 17.05 10.04
CA CYS A 4 12.28 16.83 11.48
C CYS A 4 13.60 16.65 12.22
N VAL A 5 14.10 17.72 12.80
CA VAL A 5 15.32 17.70 13.62
C VAL A 5 15.02 18.49 14.90
N GLU A 6 14.93 17.79 16.01
CA GLU A 6 14.65 18.43 17.30
C GLU A 6 15.86 19.24 17.77
N ASP A 7 15.57 20.38 18.38
CA ASP A 7 16.57 21.30 18.90
C ASP A 7 17.61 21.70 17.86
N ASN A 8 17.15 21.91 16.62
CA ASN A 8 18.04 22.31 15.52
C ASN A 8 18.50 23.77 15.71
N THR A 9 19.73 24.02 15.28
CA THR A 9 20.33 25.36 15.25
C THR A 9 21.01 25.55 13.89
N ASP A 10 21.22 26.83 13.52
CA ASP A 10 21.88 27.20 12.28
C ASP A 10 21.23 26.56 11.05
N ALA A 11 19.90 26.46 11.07
CA ALA A 11 19.16 25.87 9.97
C ALA A 11 19.26 26.76 8.72
N CYS A 12 19.59 26.15 7.61
CA CYS A 12 19.71 26.82 6.31
C CYS A 12 18.95 26.03 5.27
N VAL A 13 18.06 26.71 4.54
CA VAL A 13 17.29 26.09 3.46
C VAL A 13 17.57 26.86 2.17
N LEU A 14 17.98 26.15 1.14
CA LEU A 14 18.16 26.72 -0.19
C LEU A 14 17.22 26.01 -1.15
N ILE A 15 16.27 26.75 -1.69
CA ILE A 15 15.32 26.19 -2.67
C ILE A 15 15.68 26.75 -4.04
N GLU A 16 16.06 25.86 -4.94
CA GLU A 16 16.36 26.19 -6.33
C GLU A 16 15.31 25.54 -7.23
N ASP A 17 15.30 25.89 -8.51
CA ASP A 17 14.25 25.39 -9.42
C ASP A 17 14.20 23.86 -9.56
N HIS A 18 15.32 23.19 -9.30
CA HIS A 18 15.38 21.73 -9.48
C HIS A 18 15.78 20.96 -8.23
N ARG A 19 16.13 21.66 -7.15
CA ARG A 19 16.57 20.97 -5.92
C ARG A 19 16.29 21.81 -4.68
N ILE A 20 16.29 21.14 -3.54
CA ILE A 20 16.30 21.79 -2.24
C ILE A 20 17.48 21.25 -1.45
N VAL A 21 18.18 22.16 -0.77
CA VAL A 21 19.32 21.82 0.10
C VAL A 21 18.95 22.25 1.52
N PHE A 22 19.10 21.34 2.46
CA PHE A 22 18.85 21.60 3.87
C PHE A 22 20.07 21.26 4.69
N SER A 23 20.46 22.16 5.58
CA SER A 23 21.51 21.89 6.55
C SER A 23 21.16 22.51 7.88
N CYS A 24 21.61 21.89 8.95
CA CYS A 24 21.45 22.41 10.31
C CYS A 24 22.42 21.70 11.24
N LYS A 25 22.42 22.13 12.52
CA LYS A 25 23.08 21.39 13.59
C LYS A 25 22.01 20.79 14.50
N ASN A 26 22.22 19.55 14.93
CA ASN A 26 21.30 18.90 15.87
C ASN A 26 21.65 19.32 17.30
N ALA A 27 20.96 18.75 18.30
CA ALA A 27 21.14 19.06 19.69
C ALA A 27 22.57 18.82 20.18
N ASP A 28 23.29 17.88 19.56
CA ASP A 28 24.66 17.52 19.90
C ASP A 28 25.70 18.35 19.14
N GLY A 29 25.26 19.31 18.33
CA GLY A 29 26.15 20.15 17.52
C GLY A 29 26.66 19.50 16.25
N VAL A 30 26.12 18.32 15.89
CA VAL A 30 26.52 17.62 14.69
C VAL A 30 25.84 18.26 13.46
N GLU A 31 26.61 18.51 12.43
CA GLU A 31 26.08 19.08 11.19
C GLU A 31 25.35 18.02 10.39
N LEU A 32 24.12 18.34 9.99
CA LEU A 32 23.30 17.50 9.15
C LEU A 32 23.08 18.19 7.81
N TYR A 33 23.13 17.41 6.74
CA TYR A 33 23.00 17.94 5.38
C TYR A 33 22.15 16.99 4.54
N ASN A 34 21.20 17.56 3.81
CA ASN A 34 20.39 16.81 2.87
C ASN A 34 20.18 17.62 1.61
N GLU A 35 20.24 16.93 0.48
CA GLU A 35 19.95 17.52 -0.82
C GLU A 35 18.96 16.63 -1.54
N ILE A 36 17.88 17.23 -2.04
CA ILE A 36 16.85 16.50 -2.78
C ILE A 36 16.72 17.15 -4.16
N GLU A 37 16.93 16.37 -5.21
CA GLU A 37 16.60 16.78 -6.57
C GLU A 37 15.11 16.49 -6.79
N PHE A 38 14.37 17.51 -7.21
CA PHE A 38 12.91 17.38 -7.38
C PHE A 38 12.57 16.58 -8.62
N TYR A 39 11.40 15.93 -8.55
CA TYR A 39 10.84 15.22 -9.69
C TYR A 39 10.71 16.10 -10.93
N ALA A 40 10.27 17.34 -10.75
CA ALA A 40 10.12 18.32 -11.82
C ALA A 40 10.42 19.72 -11.29
N LYS A 41 10.44 20.68 -12.18
CA LYS A 41 10.78 22.06 -11.85
C LYS A 41 9.80 22.66 -10.85
N VAL A 42 10.33 23.45 -9.92
CA VAL A 42 9.53 24.22 -8.95
C VAL A 42 9.74 25.73 -9.17
N ASN A 43 8.86 26.51 -8.56
CA ASN A 43 9.00 27.96 -8.56
C ASN A 43 9.70 28.36 -7.27
N SER A 44 11.02 28.48 -7.34
CA SER A 44 11.85 28.80 -6.17
C SER A 44 11.53 30.17 -5.59
N LYS A 45 11.11 31.10 -6.44
CA LYS A 45 10.79 32.48 -6.01
C LYS A 45 9.48 32.54 -5.20
N ASP A 46 8.60 31.58 -5.39
CA ASP A 46 7.31 31.52 -4.70
C ASP A 46 7.28 30.36 -3.70
N SER A 47 8.44 30.02 -3.18
CA SER A 47 8.59 28.97 -2.17
C SER A 47 9.19 29.57 -0.92
N GLN A 48 8.84 28.99 0.23
CA GLN A 48 9.28 29.55 1.53
C GLN A 48 9.44 28.46 2.56
N ASP A 49 10.15 28.76 3.62
CA ASP A 49 10.31 27.86 4.75
C ASP A 49 9.86 28.53 6.05
N LYS A 50 9.44 27.71 6.99
CA LYS A 50 9.06 28.13 8.32
C LYS A 50 9.79 27.26 9.34
N ARG A 51 10.46 27.89 10.26
CA ARG A 51 11.37 27.22 11.19
C ARG A 51 10.80 27.16 12.61
N SER A 52 11.07 26.05 13.27
CA SER A 52 10.81 25.89 14.69
C SER A 52 11.96 25.10 15.30
N SER A 53 11.99 25.00 16.63
CA SER A 53 13.04 24.23 17.29
C SER A 53 12.93 22.72 17.03
N ARG A 54 11.77 22.26 16.54
CA ARG A 54 11.54 20.83 16.31
C ARG A 54 11.63 20.42 14.84
N SER A 55 11.42 21.37 13.94
CA SER A 55 11.42 21.03 12.52
C SER A 55 11.47 22.29 11.67
N VAL A 56 11.78 22.08 10.39
CA VAL A 56 11.71 23.13 9.39
C VAL A 56 10.75 22.68 8.29
N THR A 57 9.67 23.43 8.13
CA THR A 57 8.65 23.13 7.12
C THR A 57 8.90 23.97 5.88
N CYS A 58 8.96 23.33 4.73
CA CYS A 58 9.22 24.00 3.45
C CYS A 58 7.96 23.87 2.56
N PHE A 59 7.47 25.01 2.13
CA PHE A 59 6.35 25.12 1.19
C PHE A 59 6.94 25.38 -0.17
N VAL A 60 6.97 24.36 -1.01
CA VAL A 60 7.59 24.46 -2.33
C VAL A 60 6.49 24.41 -3.39
N ARG A 61 6.41 25.46 -4.20
CA ARG A 61 5.38 25.55 -5.23
C ARG A 61 5.87 24.91 -6.52
N LYS A 62 5.07 23.99 -7.06
CA LYS A 62 5.38 23.41 -8.37
C LYS A 62 5.35 24.48 -9.46
N TRP A 63 6.23 24.34 -10.45
CA TRP A 63 6.27 25.27 -11.59
C TRP A 63 4.99 25.19 -12.40
N LYS A 64 4.54 23.97 -12.70
CA LYS A 64 3.27 23.74 -13.37
C LYS A 64 2.21 23.42 -12.32
N GLU A 65 1.19 24.24 -12.23
CA GLU A 65 0.07 24.00 -11.33
C GLU A 65 -0.75 22.83 -11.86
N ASN A 66 -1.44 22.15 -10.96
CA ASN A 66 -2.39 21.09 -11.29
C ASN A 66 -1.78 19.89 -12.03
N VAL A 67 -0.47 19.66 -11.81
CA VAL A 67 0.20 18.48 -12.35
C VAL A 67 0.60 17.61 -11.16
N ALA A 68 0.13 16.37 -11.16
CA ALA A 68 0.45 15.44 -10.09
C ALA A 68 1.90 14.95 -10.21
N TRP A 69 2.57 14.85 -9.08
CA TRP A 69 3.91 14.26 -9.01
C TRP A 69 3.76 12.86 -8.40
N PRO A 70 4.24 11.83 -9.08
CA PRO A 70 4.16 10.48 -8.49
C PRO A 70 5.12 10.28 -7.31
N ARG A 71 6.10 11.17 -7.21
CA ARG A 71 7.07 11.13 -6.12
C ARG A 71 7.73 12.50 -5.97
N LEU A 72 8.44 12.69 -4.88
CA LEU A 72 9.14 13.95 -4.61
C LEU A 72 10.46 14.04 -5.40
N THR A 73 11.16 12.91 -5.52
CA THR A 73 12.53 12.88 -6.04
C THR A 73 12.58 12.67 -7.55
N LYS A 74 13.63 13.17 -8.17
CA LYS A 74 13.89 12.97 -9.60
C LYS A 74 14.09 11.48 -9.91
N GLU A 75 14.92 10.82 -9.13
CA GLU A 75 15.17 9.39 -9.30
C GLU A 75 14.05 8.57 -8.67
N ASP A 76 13.79 7.42 -9.24
CA ASP A 76 12.74 6.52 -8.75
C ASP A 76 13.28 5.58 -7.67
N ILE A 77 14.03 6.17 -6.75
CA ILE A 77 14.54 5.48 -5.56
C ILE A 77 14.16 6.34 -4.37
N LYS A 78 13.38 5.77 -3.46
CA LYS A 78 12.98 6.50 -2.25
C LYS A 78 14.12 6.44 -1.23
N PRO A 79 14.66 7.60 -0.82
CA PRO A 79 15.67 7.59 0.24
C PRO A 79 15.12 6.95 1.52
N VAL A 80 16.00 6.26 2.25
CA VAL A 80 15.60 5.54 3.48
C VAL A 80 15.02 6.50 4.53
N TRP A 81 15.57 7.72 4.59
CA TRP A 81 15.15 8.70 5.59
C TRP A 81 13.88 9.47 5.21
N LEU A 82 13.37 9.27 3.99
CA LEU A 82 12.17 10.00 3.51
C LEU A 82 10.91 9.19 3.83
N SER A 83 9.97 9.82 4.52
CA SER A 83 8.68 9.21 4.80
C SER A 83 7.55 10.11 4.29
N VAL A 84 6.38 9.52 4.13
CA VAL A 84 5.21 10.25 3.64
C VAL A 84 4.35 10.68 4.83
N ASP A 85 3.99 11.95 4.83
CA ASP A 85 3.03 12.49 5.80
C ASP A 85 1.62 12.24 5.25
N PHE A 86 1.04 11.13 5.64
CA PHE A 86 -0.27 10.72 5.12
C PHE A 86 -1.39 11.65 5.54
N ASP A 87 -1.22 12.45 6.58
CA ASP A 87 -2.24 13.43 6.98
C ASP A 87 -2.32 14.59 5.99
N ASN A 88 -1.21 14.88 5.31
CA ASN A 88 -1.13 15.96 4.33
C ASN A 88 -0.89 15.47 2.90
N TRP A 89 -0.92 14.16 2.70
CA TRP A 89 -0.71 13.57 1.38
C TRP A 89 -1.98 13.69 0.53
N ARG A 90 -1.81 14.09 -0.71
CA ARG A 90 -2.90 14.08 -1.68
C ARG A 90 -2.53 13.10 -2.79
N ASP A 91 -3.34 12.09 -2.94
CA ASP A 91 -3.12 11.07 -3.96
C ASP A 91 -3.38 11.66 -5.35
N TRP A 92 -2.37 11.64 -6.20
CA TRP A 92 -2.49 12.18 -7.54
C TRP A 92 -3.49 11.38 -8.39
N GLU A 93 -3.68 10.10 -8.11
CA GLU A 93 -4.67 9.28 -8.81
C GLU A 93 -6.10 9.69 -8.46
N GLY A 94 -6.28 10.29 -7.32
CA GLY A 94 -7.56 10.81 -6.89
C GLY A 94 -7.80 12.27 -7.25
N ASP A 95 -6.91 12.87 -8.02
CA ASP A 95 -7.07 14.27 -8.44
C ASP A 95 -8.21 14.37 -9.45
N GLU A 96 -9.25 15.13 -9.10
CA GLU A 96 -10.44 15.29 -9.94
C GLU A 96 -10.12 15.79 -11.33
N GLU A 97 -9.19 16.75 -11.44
CA GLU A 97 -8.83 17.31 -12.74
C GLU A 97 -8.16 16.26 -13.64
N MET A 98 -7.32 15.42 -13.07
CA MET A 98 -6.70 14.35 -13.84
C MET A 98 -7.73 13.30 -14.26
N GLU A 99 -8.63 12.95 -13.36
CA GLU A 99 -9.68 11.99 -13.69
C GLU A 99 -10.62 12.52 -14.78
N LEU A 100 -10.99 13.81 -14.70
CA LEU A 100 -11.84 14.41 -15.72
C LEU A 100 -11.14 14.48 -17.08
N ALA A 101 -9.84 14.82 -17.10
CA ALA A 101 -9.07 14.83 -18.34
C ALA A 101 -8.95 13.42 -18.93
N GLN A 102 -8.85 12.40 -18.08
CA GLN A 102 -8.77 11.02 -18.52
C GLN A 102 -10.09 10.52 -19.09
N VAL A 103 -11.23 10.98 -18.56
CA VAL A 103 -12.55 10.51 -19.01
C VAL A 103 -12.73 10.72 -20.53
N GLU A 104 -12.30 11.86 -21.06
CA GLU A 104 -12.41 12.16 -22.50
C GLU A 104 -11.68 11.12 -23.36
N HIS A 105 -10.47 10.78 -22.97
CA HIS A 105 -9.65 9.82 -23.72
C HIS A 105 -10.14 8.39 -23.53
N TYR A 106 -10.59 8.06 -22.31
CA TYR A 106 -11.15 6.75 -22.03
C TYR A 106 -12.43 6.47 -22.82
N ALA A 107 -13.25 7.49 -23.02
CA ALA A 107 -14.52 7.30 -23.72
C ALA A 107 -14.30 6.72 -25.13
N GLU A 108 -13.31 7.22 -25.86
CA GLU A 108 -13.00 6.72 -27.20
C GLU A 108 -12.47 5.28 -27.17
N LEU A 109 -11.58 4.98 -26.24
CA LEU A 109 -11.02 3.64 -26.12
C LEU A 109 -12.09 2.63 -25.73
N LEU A 110 -12.92 2.98 -24.75
CA LEU A 110 -13.96 2.09 -24.26
C LEU A 110 -15.08 1.90 -25.26
N LYS A 111 -15.28 2.85 -26.16
CA LYS A 111 -16.21 2.68 -27.25
C LYS A 111 -15.78 1.52 -28.14
N LYS A 112 -14.48 1.37 -28.37
CA LYS A 112 -13.95 0.24 -29.13
C LYS A 112 -14.09 -1.09 -28.39
N VAL A 113 -13.93 -1.05 -27.05
CA VAL A 113 -14.07 -2.24 -26.20
C VAL A 113 -15.53 -2.62 -26.02
N SER A 114 -16.42 -1.65 -25.82
CA SER A 114 -17.83 -1.91 -25.48
C SER A 114 -18.73 -2.11 -26.70
N ASN A 115 -18.29 -1.77 -27.90
CA ASN A 115 -19.09 -1.95 -29.11
C ASN A 115 -19.23 -3.42 -29.54
N LYS A 116 -18.69 -4.34 -28.76
CA LYS A 116 -18.79 -5.77 -29.07
C LYS A 116 -19.94 -6.46 -28.34
N GLY A 117 -20.90 -5.69 -27.83
CA GLY A 117 -22.09 -6.25 -27.23
C GLY A 117 -22.01 -6.43 -25.71
N PRO A 118 -22.77 -7.36 -25.15
CA PRO A 118 -22.79 -7.57 -23.71
C PRO A 118 -21.41 -8.01 -23.18
N PRO A 119 -21.18 -7.96 -21.86
CA PRO A 119 -19.91 -8.40 -21.30
C PRO A 119 -19.54 -9.80 -21.79
N PRO A 120 -18.26 -10.07 -22.01
CA PRO A 120 -17.87 -11.36 -22.58
C PRO A 120 -18.28 -12.52 -21.67
N THR A 121 -18.77 -13.56 -22.32
CA THR A 121 -19.05 -14.83 -21.64
C THR A 121 -17.82 -15.72 -21.79
N MET A 122 -17.91 -16.94 -21.25
CA MET A 122 -16.83 -17.92 -21.43
C MET A 122 -16.57 -18.20 -22.91
N ASP A 123 -17.58 -18.06 -23.77
CA ASP A 123 -17.45 -18.30 -25.20
C ASP A 123 -16.77 -17.16 -25.93
N ASP A 124 -16.71 -15.97 -25.31
CA ASP A 124 -16.14 -14.77 -25.92
C ASP A 124 -14.70 -14.49 -25.50
N LEU A 125 -14.08 -15.42 -24.76
CA LEU A 125 -12.73 -15.19 -24.22
C LEU A 125 -11.65 -15.20 -25.31
N ASP A 126 -11.91 -15.78 -26.45
CA ASP A 126 -10.98 -15.84 -27.58
C ASP A 126 -11.53 -15.02 -28.74
N PHE A 127 -10.70 -14.21 -29.37
CA PHE A 127 -11.09 -13.54 -30.61
C PHE A 127 -9.83 -13.16 -31.40
N THR A 128 -10.04 -12.86 -32.69
CA THR A 128 -8.95 -12.49 -33.61
C THR A 128 -8.97 -10.99 -33.83
N THR A 129 -7.79 -10.38 -33.79
CA THR A 129 -7.63 -8.95 -34.05
C THR A 129 -6.34 -8.76 -34.87
N THR A 130 -6.03 -7.51 -35.21
CA THR A 130 -4.87 -7.16 -36.04
C THR A 130 -3.95 -6.25 -35.22
N VAL A 131 -2.63 -6.51 -35.33
CA VAL A 131 -1.63 -5.65 -34.68
C VAL A 131 -1.50 -4.36 -35.52
N VAL A 132 -1.71 -3.22 -34.85
CA VAL A 132 -1.56 -1.91 -35.48
C VAL A 132 -0.11 -1.44 -35.39
N SER A 133 0.52 -1.58 -34.26
CA SER A 133 1.91 -1.16 -34.03
C SER A 133 2.56 -1.98 -32.94
N CYS A 134 3.88 -2.01 -33.01
CA CYS A 134 4.69 -2.68 -32.00
C CYS A 134 5.97 -1.86 -31.87
N ARG A 135 6.20 -1.26 -30.70
CA ARG A 135 7.37 -0.43 -30.48
C ARG A 135 8.10 -0.83 -29.20
N PRO A 136 9.44 -0.70 -29.19
CA PRO A 136 10.18 -1.06 -27.96
C PRO A 136 9.75 -0.23 -26.76
N ALA A 137 9.73 -0.86 -25.60
CA ALA A 137 9.30 -0.22 -24.36
C ALA A 137 9.93 -0.91 -23.15
N GLU A 138 9.87 -0.24 -22.01
CA GLU A 138 10.35 -0.79 -20.74
C GLU A 138 9.21 -0.80 -19.74
N LEU A 139 9.18 -1.83 -18.89
CA LEU A 139 8.21 -1.94 -17.81
C LEU A 139 8.95 -2.11 -16.50
N GLN A 140 8.60 -1.30 -15.50
CA GLN A 140 9.13 -1.46 -14.16
C GLN A 140 8.19 -2.35 -13.36
N ILE A 141 8.75 -3.42 -12.78
CA ILE A 141 7.99 -4.34 -11.93
C ILE A 141 8.75 -4.52 -10.61
N GLU A 142 8.02 -4.91 -9.58
CA GLU A 142 8.64 -5.27 -8.31
C GLU A 142 9.08 -6.72 -8.39
N GLY A 143 10.38 -6.97 -8.22
CA GLY A 143 10.92 -8.31 -8.17
C GLY A 143 10.58 -9.01 -6.87
N SER A 144 10.92 -10.29 -6.79
CA SER A 144 10.64 -11.13 -5.62
C SER A 144 11.32 -10.64 -4.34
N SER A 145 12.37 -9.82 -4.48
CA SER A 145 13.11 -9.27 -3.34
C SER A 145 12.63 -7.87 -2.92
N GLY A 146 11.55 -7.37 -3.52
CA GLY A 146 11.04 -6.03 -3.27
C GLY A 146 11.76 -4.93 -4.02
N LYS A 147 12.80 -5.26 -4.77
CA LYS A 147 13.53 -4.30 -5.61
C LYS A 147 12.79 -4.11 -6.94
N LYS A 148 12.81 -2.87 -7.44
CA LYS A 148 12.24 -2.59 -8.75
C LYS A 148 13.16 -3.14 -9.83
N GLU A 149 12.58 -3.92 -10.72
CA GLU A 149 13.29 -4.47 -11.87
C GLU A 149 12.71 -3.86 -13.14
N VAL A 150 13.58 -3.62 -14.13
CA VAL A 150 13.16 -3.12 -15.43
C VAL A 150 13.13 -4.31 -16.39
N VAL A 151 11.96 -4.51 -17.02
CA VAL A 151 11.78 -5.55 -18.03
C VAL A 151 11.71 -4.88 -19.40
N ASN A 152 12.55 -5.32 -20.30
CA ASN A 152 12.53 -4.82 -21.67
C ASN A 152 11.51 -5.59 -22.49
N GLY A 153 10.78 -4.89 -23.31
CA GLY A 153 9.75 -5.50 -24.13
C GLY A 153 9.19 -4.53 -25.15
N PHE A 154 7.89 -4.64 -25.38
CA PHE A 154 7.24 -3.91 -26.47
C PHE A 154 5.86 -3.45 -26.03
N HIS A 155 5.44 -2.28 -26.50
CA HIS A 155 4.06 -1.84 -26.42
C HIS A 155 3.38 -2.20 -27.74
N VAL A 156 2.38 -3.07 -27.65
CA VAL A 156 1.62 -3.53 -28.81
C VAL A 156 0.26 -2.84 -28.80
N VAL A 157 -0.09 -2.21 -29.91
CA VAL A 157 -1.41 -1.62 -30.12
C VAL A 157 -2.18 -2.53 -31.07
N LEU A 158 -3.40 -2.88 -30.67
CA LEU A 158 -4.29 -3.73 -31.43
C LEU A 158 -5.43 -2.92 -32.01
N GLU A 159 -5.96 -3.36 -33.15
CA GLU A 159 -7.10 -2.71 -33.80
C GLU A 159 -8.31 -2.71 -32.85
N ASP A 160 -8.55 -3.82 -32.17
CA ASP A 160 -9.57 -3.99 -31.13
C ASP A 160 -8.97 -4.68 -29.93
N THR A 161 -9.49 -4.39 -28.74
CA THR A 161 -9.07 -5.09 -27.53
C THR A 161 -10.23 -5.26 -26.56
N LEU A 162 -10.20 -6.36 -25.80
CA LEU A 162 -11.09 -6.58 -24.68
C LEU A 162 -10.40 -6.33 -23.35
N LEU A 163 -9.10 -5.98 -23.38
CA LEU A 163 -8.35 -5.76 -22.15
C LEU A 163 -8.47 -4.31 -21.70
N PHE A 164 -9.06 -4.12 -20.55
CA PHE A 164 -9.23 -2.80 -19.94
C PHE A 164 -7.86 -2.26 -19.52
N PRO A 165 -7.48 -1.06 -19.95
CA PRO A 165 -6.26 -0.43 -19.41
C PRO A 165 -6.53 0.16 -18.04
N GLU A 166 -5.55 0.11 -17.14
CA GLU A 166 -5.76 0.61 -15.77
C GLU A 166 -6.23 2.07 -15.75
N GLY A 167 -7.13 2.37 -14.85
CA GLY A 167 -7.63 3.73 -14.69
C GLY A 167 -8.89 3.78 -13.85
N GLY A 168 -9.15 4.97 -13.27
CA GLY A 168 -10.35 5.18 -12.48
C GLY A 168 -10.45 4.27 -11.26
N GLY A 169 -9.33 3.87 -10.69
CA GLY A 169 -9.31 2.98 -9.53
C GLY A 169 -9.42 1.50 -9.87
N GLN A 170 -9.60 1.16 -11.15
CA GLN A 170 -9.70 -0.23 -11.59
C GLN A 170 -8.37 -0.67 -12.20
N PRO A 171 -7.78 -1.81 -11.73
CA PRO A 171 -6.56 -2.33 -12.34
C PRO A 171 -6.80 -2.86 -13.76
N ASP A 172 -5.71 -3.00 -14.50
CA ASP A 172 -5.76 -3.48 -15.87
C ASP A 172 -6.20 -4.94 -15.95
N ASP A 173 -6.73 -5.30 -17.11
CA ASP A 173 -6.95 -6.70 -17.45
C ASP A 173 -5.65 -7.32 -17.96
N ARG A 174 -5.61 -8.64 -18.03
CA ARG A 174 -4.47 -9.42 -18.54
C ARG A 174 -4.95 -10.51 -19.48
N GLY A 175 -4.02 -11.09 -20.22
CA GLY A 175 -4.32 -12.16 -21.14
C GLY A 175 -3.11 -12.50 -21.97
N THR A 176 -3.35 -13.12 -23.15
CA THR A 176 -2.29 -13.48 -24.10
C THR A 176 -2.66 -13.04 -25.52
N ILE A 177 -1.62 -12.74 -26.30
CA ILE A 177 -1.73 -12.46 -27.74
C ILE A 177 -0.84 -13.48 -28.42
N ASN A 178 -1.44 -14.41 -29.18
CA ASN A 178 -0.72 -15.56 -29.78
C ASN A 178 0.13 -16.28 -28.75
N ASP A 179 -0.47 -16.55 -27.58
CA ASP A 179 0.17 -17.22 -26.45
C ASP A 179 1.32 -16.41 -25.82
N VAL A 180 1.53 -15.16 -26.24
CA VAL A 180 2.49 -14.26 -25.59
C VAL A 180 1.78 -13.52 -24.47
N ALA A 181 2.30 -13.62 -23.25
CA ALA A 181 1.67 -13.00 -22.09
C ALA A 181 1.69 -11.48 -22.19
N VAL A 182 0.55 -10.86 -21.86
CA VAL A 182 0.43 -9.42 -21.70
C VAL A 182 0.67 -9.11 -20.21
N LEU A 183 1.75 -8.41 -19.92
CA LEU A 183 2.16 -8.16 -18.53
C LEU A 183 1.51 -6.90 -17.95
N ARG A 184 1.10 -5.98 -18.80
CA ARG A 184 0.41 -4.76 -18.36
C ARG A 184 -0.33 -4.15 -19.52
N VAL A 185 -1.47 -3.51 -19.23
CA VAL A 185 -2.21 -2.72 -20.22
C VAL A 185 -2.35 -1.31 -19.68
N THR A 186 -1.83 -0.34 -20.43
CA THR A 186 -1.88 1.06 -20.02
C THR A 186 -2.52 1.89 -21.11
N ARG A 187 -3.02 3.05 -20.75
CA ARG A 187 -3.63 3.97 -21.71
C ARG A 187 -2.56 4.91 -22.28
N HIS A 188 -2.61 5.10 -23.59
CA HIS A 188 -1.79 6.09 -24.27
C HIS A 188 -2.70 6.85 -25.25
N GLY A 189 -3.17 8.00 -24.83
CA GLY A 189 -4.16 8.75 -25.59
C GLY A 189 -5.46 7.95 -25.71
N SER A 190 -5.93 7.71 -26.94
CA SER A 190 -7.12 6.91 -27.21
C SER A 190 -6.81 5.45 -27.48
N GLN A 191 -5.57 5.00 -27.23
CA GLN A 191 -5.12 3.65 -27.52
C GLN A 191 -4.72 2.93 -26.24
N ALA A 192 -4.84 1.60 -26.26
CA ALA A 192 -4.33 0.75 -25.18
C ALA A 192 -2.99 0.18 -25.61
N ASP A 193 -1.98 0.36 -24.77
CA ASP A 193 -0.67 -0.22 -24.93
C ASP A 193 -0.61 -1.54 -24.16
N HIS A 194 -0.42 -2.65 -24.89
CA HIS A 194 -0.28 -3.97 -24.27
C HIS A 194 1.19 -4.30 -24.20
N PHE A 195 1.72 -4.43 -22.98
CA PHE A 195 3.14 -4.71 -22.80
C PHE A 195 3.41 -6.20 -22.92
N THR A 196 4.27 -6.57 -23.87
CA THR A 196 4.72 -7.97 -24.09
C THR A 196 6.24 -8.00 -24.13
N GLN A 197 6.82 -9.15 -23.77
CA GLN A 197 8.27 -9.33 -23.84
C GLN A 197 8.74 -9.78 -25.22
N THR A 198 7.82 -10.28 -26.05
CA THR A 198 8.11 -10.76 -27.39
C THR A 198 7.46 -9.81 -28.39
N PRO A 199 8.16 -9.40 -29.46
CA PRO A 199 7.55 -8.51 -30.43
C PRO A 199 6.50 -9.22 -31.28
N LEU A 200 5.54 -8.45 -31.78
CA LEU A 200 4.49 -8.90 -32.68
C LEU A 200 4.56 -8.06 -33.95
N VAL A 201 4.34 -8.70 -35.10
CA VAL A 201 4.52 -8.04 -36.38
C VAL A 201 3.32 -7.14 -36.68
N PRO A 202 3.51 -5.84 -36.94
CA PRO A 202 2.41 -4.96 -37.34
C PRO A 202 1.74 -5.50 -38.64
N GLY A 203 0.42 -5.42 -38.65
CA GLY A 203 -0.39 -5.92 -39.77
C GLY A 203 -0.77 -7.39 -39.65
N SER A 204 -0.16 -8.13 -38.74
CA SER A 204 -0.48 -9.55 -38.57
C SER A 204 -1.79 -9.74 -37.82
N HIS A 205 -2.49 -10.83 -38.17
CA HIS A 205 -3.68 -11.26 -37.41
C HIS A 205 -3.25 -12.12 -36.25
N VAL A 206 -3.77 -11.82 -35.09
CA VAL A 206 -3.37 -12.49 -33.87
C VAL A 206 -4.61 -13.00 -33.11
N GLN A 207 -4.43 -14.11 -32.41
CA GLN A 207 -5.46 -14.67 -31.56
C GLN A 207 -5.25 -14.15 -30.15
N PHE A 208 -6.32 -13.65 -29.57
CA PHE A 208 -6.32 -12.91 -28.33
C PHE A 208 -7.12 -13.72 -27.30
N ARG A 209 -6.58 -13.88 -26.10
CA ARG A 209 -7.27 -14.59 -25.01
C ARG A 209 -7.25 -13.75 -23.75
N VAL A 210 -8.40 -13.61 -23.11
CA VAL A 210 -8.58 -12.79 -21.90
C VAL A 210 -8.43 -13.66 -20.65
N ASP A 211 -7.73 -13.16 -19.65
CA ASP A 211 -7.74 -13.74 -18.29
C ASP A 211 -9.08 -13.38 -17.66
N TRP A 212 -10.07 -14.22 -17.88
CA TRP A 212 -11.45 -13.94 -17.45
C TRP A 212 -11.59 -13.88 -15.94
N GLU A 213 -10.90 -14.75 -15.19
CA GLU A 213 -10.99 -14.74 -13.73
C GLU A 213 -10.59 -13.38 -13.17
N ARG A 214 -9.50 -12.82 -13.68
CA ARG A 214 -9.04 -11.49 -13.28
C ARG A 214 -10.02 -10.39 -13.69
N LYS A 215 -10.46 -10.43 -14.94
CA LYS A 215 -11.39 -9.42 -15.47
C LYS A 215 -12.71 -9.44 -14.69
N PHE A 216 -13.27 -10.62 -14.47
CA PHE A 216 -14.54 -10.76 -13.75
C PHE A 216 -14.42 -10.28 -12.29
N ASP A 217 -13.29 -10.60 -11.66
CA ASP A 217 -13.03 -10.10 -10.31
C ASP A 217 -13.08 -8.57 -10.26
N HIS A 218 -12.43 -7.91 -11.20
CA HIS A 218 -12.44 -6.43 -11.23
C HIS A 218 -13.83 -5.89 -11.54
N MET A 219 -14.56 -6.55 -12.42
CA MET A 219 -15.95 -6.17 -12.70
C MET A 219 -16.82 -6.27 -11.44
N GLN A 220 -16.64 -7.35 -10.67
CA GLN A 220 -17.39 -7.53 -9.42
C GLN A 220 -17.06 -6.41 -8.42
N GLN A 221 -15.77 -6.10 -8.24
CA GLN A 221 -15.38 -5.07 -7.29
C GLN A 221 -15.91 -3.71 -7.72
N HIS A 222 -15.80 -3.37 -9.01
CA HIS A 222 -16.22 -2.06 -9.49
C HIS A 222 -17.74 -1.88 -9.41
N SER A 223 -18.51 -2.90 -9.81
CA SER A 223 -19.96 -2.85 -9.67
C SER A 223 -20.38 -2.82 -8.20
N GLY A 224 -19.66 -3.56 -7.35
CA GLY A 224 -19.87 -3.51 -5.91
C GLY A 224 -19.62 -2.12 -5.35
N GLN A 225 -18.60 -1.45 -5.82
CA GLN A 225 -18.31 -0.08 -5.40
C GLN A 225 -19.45 0.87 -5.78
N HIS A 226 -19.97 0.76 -7.01
CA HIS A 226 -21.10 1.60 -7.44
C HIS A 226 -22.33 1.36 -6.57
N LEU A 227 -22.61 0.11 -6.25
CA LEU A 227 -23.77 -0.23 -5.43
C LEU A 227 -23.63 0.33 -4.01
N ILE A 228 -22.46 0.15 -3.41
CA ILE A 228 -22.23 0.69 -2.05
C ILE A 228 -22.32 2.21 -2.05
N THR A 229 -21.73 2.86 -3.06
CA THR A 229 -21.79 4.32 -3.19
C THR A 229 -23.23 4.80 -3.24
N ALA A 230 -24.07 4.16 -4.05
CA ALA A 230 -25.49 4.54 -4.16
C ALA A 230 -26.22 4.37 -2.84
N VAL A 231 -26.01 3.25 -2.18
CA VAL A 231 -26.68 2.95 -0.90
C VAL A 231 -26.22 3.90 0.20
N ALA A 232 -24.92 4.17 0.29
CA ALA A 232 -24.39 5.09 1.31
C ALA A 232 -24.95 6.50 1.11
N ASP A 233 -25.08 6.92 -0.14
CA ASP A 233 -25.67 8.24 -0.45
C ASP A 233 -27.16 8.26 -0.10
N HIS A 234 -27.91 7.24 -0.48
CA HIS A 234 -29.35 7.17 -0.21
C HIS A 234 -29.66 7.12 1.28
N LEU A 235 -28.91 6.29 2.04
CA LEU A 235 -29.19 6.11 3.46
C LEU A 235 -28.67 7.24 4.33
N PHE A 236 -27.49 7.78 4.01
CA PHE A 236 -26.80 8.70 4.92
C PHE A 236 -26.32 9.98 4.27
N GLY A 237 -26.50 10.15 2.97
CA GLY A 237 -26.06 11.34 2.26
C GLY A 237 -24.54 11.43 2.09
N TRP A 238 -23.83 10.32 2.26
CA TRP A 238 -22.38 10.31 2.13
C TRP A 238 -21.96 10.16 0.67
N LYS A 239 -21.10 11.07 0.21
CA LYS A 239 -20.57 11.00 -1.15
C LYS A 239 -19.27 10.19 -1.15
N THR A 240 -19.03 9.46 -2.23
CA THR A 240 -17.76 8.77 -2.46
C THR A 240 -16.78 9.75 -3.12
N THR A 241 -15.61 9.86 -2.53
CA THR A 241 -14.60 10.80 -3.05
C THR A 241 -13.44 10.09 -3.74
N SER A 242 -13.25 8.82 -3.47
CA SER A 242 -12.27 8.03 -4.22
C SER A 242 -12.54 6.54 -4.11
N UNK A 243 -11.94 5.73 -4.99
CA UNK A 243 -12.09 4.30 -5.02
C UNK A 243 -10.78 3.66 -5.41
N UNK A 244 -10.38 2.62 -4.83
CA UNK A 244 -9.26 1.81 -5.12
C UNK A 244 -9.66 0.37 -5.09
N UNK A 245 -9.51 -0.34 -6.14
CA UNK A 245 -9.80 -1.73 -6.19
C UNK A 245 -8.54 -2.54 -6.26
N UNK A 246 -7.72 -2.47 -5.39
CA UNK A 246 -6.47 -3.13 -5.15
C UNK A 246 -6.58 -4.66 -5.23
N UNK A 247 -5.54 -5.45 -5.22
CA UNK A 247 -5.48 -6.85 -5.35
C UNK A 247 -6.04 -7.67 -4.27
N UNK A 248 -6.02 -7.22 -3.11
CA UNK A 248 -6.45 -7.98 -1.96
C UNK A 248 -7.79 -7.52 -1.43
N ARG A 249 -7.99 -6.28 -1.39
CA ARG A 249 -9.25 -5.72 -0.87
C ARG A 249 -9.65 -4.45 -1.62
N SER A 250 -10.92 -4.11 -1.53
CA SER A 250 -11.46 -2.91 -2.20
C SER A 250 -11.78 -1.85 -1.16
N VAL A 251 -11.51 -0.60 -1.49
CA VAL A 251 -11.68 0.52 -0.56
C VAL A 251 -12.50 1.62 -1.21
N ILE A 252 -13.45 2.16 -0.45
CA ILE A 252 -14.24 3.33 -0.85
C ILE A 252 -13.99 4.41 0.19
N GLU A 253 -13.62 5.59 -0.26
CA GLU A 253 -13.48 6.73 0.64
C GLU A 253 -14.80 7.50 0.67
N LEU A 254 -15.39 7.55 1.85
CA LEU A 254 -16.67 8.24 2.07
C LEU A 254 -16.44 9.59 2.73
N ASP A 255 -17.16 10.59 2.28
CA ASP A 255 -17.06 11.95 2.81
C ASP A 255 -17.87 12.06 4.11
N SER A 256 -17.35 11.39 5.14
CA SER A 256 -17.92 11.42 6.49
C SER A 256 -16.76 11.21 7.49
N PRO A 257 -16.71 12.02 8.56
CA PRO A 257 -15.63 11.86 9.54
C PRO A 257 -15.72 10.58 10.35
N SER A 258 -16.90 9.98 10.42
CA SER A 258 -17.08 8.72 11.17
C SER A 258 -18.19 7.89 10.54
N VAL A 259 -18.06 6.59 10.68
CA VAL A 259 -19.06 5.63 10.21
C VAL A 259 -19.18 4.56 11.32
N THR A 260 -20.36 4.43 11.90
CA THR A 260 -20.58 3.49 13.00
C THR A 260 -20.78 2.07 12.50
N ALA A 261 -20.62 1.11 13.40
CA ALA A 261 -20.86 -0.30 13.08
C ALA A 261 -22.30 -0.54 12.62
N GLU A 262 -23.26 0.17 13.21
CA GLU A 262 -24.68 0.06 12.85
C GLU A 262 -24.93 0.59 11.44
N GLN A 263 -24.23 1.66 11.06
CA GLN A 263 -24.33 2.23 9.72
C GLN A 263 -23.72 1.27 8.69
N VAL A 264 -22.59 0.67 9.01
CA VAL A 264 -21.96 -0.35 8.16
C VAL A 264 -22.93 -1.51 7.95
N ALA A 265 -23.54 -1.99 9.02
CA ALA A 265 -24.47 -3.12 8.95
C ALA A 265 -25.69 -2.77 8.07
N ALA A 266 -26.19 -1.53 8.17
CA ALA A 266 -27.31 -1.08 7.34
C ALA A 266 -26.94 -1.07 5.86
N ILE A 267 -25.76 -0.57 5.53
CA ILE A 267 -25.28 -0.57 4.14
C ILE A 267 -25.15 -2.01 3.63
N GLU A 268 -24.49 -2.87 4.41
CA GLU A 268 -24.28 -4.27 4.00
C GLU A 268 -25.61 -5.00 3.77
N GLN A 269 -26.57 -4.81 4.66
CA GLN A 269 -27.88 -5.42 4.50
C GLN A 269 -28.56 -4.94 3.23
N SER A 270 -28.56 -3.63 2.98
CA SER A 270 -29.21 -3.04 1.82
C SER A 270 -28.60 -3.51 0.50
N VAL A 271 -27.25 -3.51 0.42
CA VAL A 271 -26.60 -3.92 -0.84
C VAL A 271 -26.89 -5.39 -1.13
N ASN A 272 -26.89 -6.25 -0.11
CA ASN A 272 -27.14 -7.67 -0.33
C ASN A 272 -28.60 -7.95 -0.68
N GLU A 273 -29.54 -7.17 -0.18
CA GLU A 273 -30.94 -7.27 -0.60
C GLU A 273 -31.07 -6.94 -2.09
N LYS A 274 -30.38 -5.91 -2.57
CA LYS A 274 -30.41 -5.52 -3.98
C LYS A 274 -29.74 -6.58 -4.87
N ILE A 275 -28.69 -7.20 -4.38
CA ILE A 275 -28.05 -8.32 -5.10
C ILE A 275 -29.04 -9.47 -5.28
N ARG A 276 -29.74 -9.83 -4.22
CA ARG A 276 -30.76 -10.90 -4.28
C ARG A 276 -31.92 -10.54 -5.17
N ALA A 277 -32.23 -9.25 -5.33
CA ALA A 277 -33.30 -8.79 -6.23
C ALA A 277 -32.90 -8.90 -7.70
N ARG A 278 -31.66 -9.19 -8.01
CA ARG A 278 -31.15 -9.43 -9.37
C ARG A 278 -31.41 -8.27 -10.32
N LEU A 279 -31.08 -7.06 -9.87
CA LEU A 279 -31.33 -5.84 -10.66
C LEU A 279 -30.36 -5.78 -11.84
N PRO A 280 -30.85 -5.46 -13.06
CA PRO A 280 -29.94 -5.31 -14.19
C PRO A 280 -28.99 -4.12 -14.05
N VAL A 281 -27.81 -4.28 -14.63
CA VAL A 281 -26.82 -3.20 -14.72
C VAL A 281 -26.60 -2.93 -16.21
N ASN A 282 -26.90 -1.73 -16.65
CA ASN A 282 -26.87 -1.34 -18.07
C ASN A 282 -25.81 -0.29 -18.29
N VAL A 283 -25.11 -0.40 -19.42
CA VAL A 283 -24.16 0.62 -19.87
C VAL A 283 -24.73 1.24 -21.14
N ARG A 284 -24.80 2.57 -21.16
CA ARG A 284 -25.31 3.28 -22.35
C ARG A 284 -24.52 4.57 -22.54
N GLU A 285 -24.62 5.10 -23.75
CA GLU A 285 -24.01 6.38 -24.08
C GLU A 285 -25.12 7.42 -24.24
N LEU A 286 -24.93 8.57 -23.61
CA LEU A 286 -25.83 9.72 -23.74
C LEU A 286 -25.12 10.83 -24.49
N SER A 287 -25.85 11.54 -25.37
CA SER A 287 -25.29 12.73 -25.98
C SER A 287 -25.17 13.85 -24.92
N LEU A 288 -24.24 14.76 -25.14
CA LEU A 288 -24.07 15.88 -24.24
C LEU A 288 -25.33 16.75 -24.10
N ASP A 289 -26.17 16.77 -25.15
CA ASP A 289 -27.40 17.54 -25.16
C ASP A 289 -28.54 16.85 -24.42
N ASP A 290 -28.36 15.58 -24.03
CA ASP A 290 -29.40 14.84 -23.33
C ASP A 290 -29.63 15.45 -21.93
N PRO A 291 -30.86 15.85 -21.59
CA PRO A 291 -31.13 16.41 -20.26
C PRO A 291 -30.79 15.43 -19.11
N GLU A 292 -30.80 14.15 -19.39
CA GLU A 292 -30.47 13.13 -18.39
C GLU A 292 -29.03 13.24 -17.91
N VAL A 293 -28.12 13.82 -18.73
CA VAL A 293 -26.71 13.97 -18.35
C VAL A 293 -26.57 14.79 -17.05
N GLU A 294 -27.38 15.79 -16.87
CA GLU A 294 -27.34 16.64 -15.66
C GLU A 294 -27.81 15.91 -14.40
N GLN A 295 -28.60 14.86 -14.57
CA GLN A 295 -29.18 14.10 -13.46
C GLN A 295 -28.34 12.92 -13.04
N VAL A 296 -27.30 12.59 -13.81
CA VAL A 296 -26.47 11.42 -13.57
C VAL A 296 -25.42 11.75 -12.51
N ARG A 297 -25.23 10.82 -11.56
CA ARG A 297 -24.18 10.94 -10.54
C ARG A 297 -22.81 10.98 -11.23
N GLY A 298 -21.93 11.82 -10.74
CA GLY A 298 -20.58 11.92 -11.28
C GLY A 298 -19.90 13.19 -10.82
N ARG A 299 -18.69 13.37 -11.27
CA ARG A 299 -17.89 14.54 -10.90
C ARG A 299 -18.11 15.72 -11.86
N GLY A 300 -19.01 15.54 -12.81
CA GLY A 300 -19.22 16.52 -13.86
C GLY A 300 -18.28 16.28 -15.04
N LEU A 301 -18.48 17.05 -16.09
CA LEU A 301 -17.68 16.94 -17.30
C LEU A 301 -16.83 18.20 -17.46
N PRO A 302 -15.64 18.08 -18.04
CA PRO A 302 -14.87 19.28 -18.39
C PRO A 302 -15.65 20.16 -19.36
N ASP A 303 -15.45 21.48 -19.29
CA ASP A 303 -16.15 22.42 -20.15
C ASP A 303 -15.89 22.17 -21.64
N ASP A 304 -14.75 21.59 -21.95
CA ASP A 304 -14.33 21.30 -23.32
C ASP A 304 -14.65 19.87 -23.77
N HIS A 305 -15.40 19.12 -22.96
CA HIS A 305 -15.73 17.73 -23.32
C HIS A 305 -16.58 17.71 -24.58
N ALA A 306 -16.16 16.91 -25.55
CA ALA A 306 -16.87 16.72 -26.81
C ALA A 306 -17.07 15.23 -27.03
N GLY A 307 -18.29 14.82 -27.20
CA GLY A 307 -18.59 13.42 -27.44
C GLY A 307 -19.57 12.87 -26.42
N PRO A 308 -20.02 11.64 -26.61
CA PRO A 308 -21.02 11.05 -25.73
C PRO A 308 -20.49 10.77 -24.33
N VAL A 309 -21.42 10.68 -23.39
CA VAL A 309 -21.12 10.38 -21.97
C VAL A 309 -21.50 8.93 -21.73
N ARG A 310 -20.57 8.14 -21.15
CA ARG A 310 -20.84 6.75 -20.82
C ARG A 310 -21.44 6.68 -19.43
N VAL A 311 -22.63 6.08 -19.35
CA VAL A 311 -23.40 6.00 -18.11
C VAL A 311 -23.66 4.54 -17.74
N VAL A 312 -23.38 4.21 -16.49
CA VAL A 312 -23.65 2.89 -15.92
C VAL A 312 -24.86 3.04 -14.99
N THR A 313 -25.93 2.31 -15.28
CA THR A 313 -27.17 2.39 -14.53
C THR A 313 -27.46 1.07 -13.83
N ILE A 314 -27.63 1.13 -12.51
CA ILE A 314 -28.20 0.02 -11.74
C ILE A 314 -29.70 0.30 -11.68
N GLU A 315 -30.48 -0.52 -12.36
CA GLU A 315 -31.91 -0.26 -12.58
C GLU A 315 -32.66 -0.04 -11.28
N GLY A 316 -33.32 1.13 -11.17
CA GLY A 316 -34.07 1.50 -9.97
C GLY A 316 -33.24 1.96 -8.79
N VAL A 317 -31.92 2.02 -8.93
CA VAL A 317 -31.03 2.38 -7.82
C VAL A 317 -30.21 3.64 -8.14
N ASP A 318 -29.48 3.65 -9.25
CA ASP A 318 -28.52 4.71 -9.50
C ASP A 318 -28.08 4.75 -10.96
N SER A 319 -27.69 5.93 -11.42
CA SER A 319 -26.99 6.13 -12.70
C SER A 319 -25.76 6.95 -12.45
N ASN A 320 -24.63 6.51 -13.01
CA ASN A 320 -23.33 7.10 -12.71
C ASN A 320 -22.47 7.15 -13.98
N MET A 321 -21.78 8.26 -14.19
CA MET A 321 -20.80 8.36 -15.26
C MET A 321 -19.60 7.49 -14.90
N CYS A 322 -19.24 6.56 -15.75
CA CYS A 322 -18.15 5.65 -15.44
C CYS A 322 -17.57 5.01 -16.70
N CYS A 323 -16.25 4.89 -16.74
CA CYS A 323 -15.53 4.29 -17.85
C CYS A 323 -15.08 2.86 -17.57
N GLY A 324 -15.30 2.34 -16.38
CA GLY A 324 -14.86 1.00 -16.01
C GLY A 324 -15.74 -0.11 -16.52
N THR A 325 -15.37 -1.34 -16.24
CA THR A 325 -16.11 -2.51 -16.63
C THR A 325 -17.01 -3.00 -15.50
N HIS A 326 -18.19 -3.51 -15.86
CA HIS A 326 -19.21 -3.83 -14.88
C HIS A 326 -19.91 -5.16 -15.20
N VAL A 327 -20.46 -5.78 -14.17
CA VAL A 327 -21.31 -6.96 -14.36
C VAL A 327 -22.63 -6.51 -15.01
N SER A 328 -23.34 -7.44 -15.65
CA SER A 328 -24.60 -7.12 -16.33
C SER A 328 -25.82 -7.25 -15.42
N ASN A 329 -25.66 -7.86 -14.24
CA ASN A 329 -26.71 -8.04 -13.27
C ASN A 329 -26.09 -8.07 -11.88
N LEU A 330 -26.75 -7.46 -10.89
CA LEU A 330 -26.23 -7.43 -9.53
C LEU A 330 -26.05 -8.85 -8.96
N SER A 331 -26.82 -9.83 -9.45
CA SER A 331 -26.67 -11.22 -8.97
C SER A 331 -25.27 -11.77 -9.25
N ASP A 332 -24.56 -11.23 -10.25
CA ASP A 332 -23.17 -11.63 -10.54
C ASP A 332 -22.20 -11.22 -9.43
N LEU A 333 -22.60 -10.32 -8.56
CA LEU A 333 -21.81 -9.97 -7.37
C LEU A 333 -21.86 -11.06 -6.30
N GLN A 334 -22.87 -11.95 -6.35
CA GLN A 334 -23.10 -12.99 -5.37
C GLN A 334 -23.39 -12.43 -3.98
N MET A 335 -22.45 -11.75 -3.39
CA MET A 335 -22.60 -11.05 -2.11
C MET A 335 -21.50 -10.00 -1.93
N ILE A 336 -21.76 -9.07 -1.03
CA ILE A 336 -20.77 -8.11 -0.59
C ILE A 336 -20.57 -8.27 0.91
N LYS A 337 -19.32 -8.35 1.34
CA LYS A 337 -18.97 -8.31 2.76
C LYS A 337 -18.20 -7.03 3.04
N ILE A 338 -18.67 -6.24 3.96
CA ILE A 338 -17.93 -5.05 4.42
C ILE A 338 -17.08 -5.50 5.60
N LEU A 339 -15.75 -5.39 5.44
CA LEU A 339 -14.82 -5.85 6.47
C LEU A 339 -14.70 -4.86 7.61
N GLY A 340 -15.04 -3.60 7.38
CA GLY A 340 -14.98 -2.57 8.39
C GLY A 340 -14.56 -1.25 7.80
N THR A 341 -14.14 -0.34 8.68
CA THR A 341 -13.73 1.00 8.29
C THR A 341 -12.35 1.30 8.84
N GLU A 342 -11.66 2.22 8.18
CA GLU A 342 -10.37 2.75 8.62
C GLU A 342 -10.42 4.27 8.46
N LYS A 343 -9.61 4.96 9.24
CA LYS A 343 -9.52 6.40 9.10
C LYS A 343 -8.97 6.74 7.73
N GLY A 344 -9.66 7.62 7.02
CA GLY A 344 -9.23 8.10 5.71
C GLY A 344 -8.47 9.41 5.82
N LYS A 345 -8.44 10.13 4.72
CA LYS A 345 -7.89 11.48 4.69
C LYS A 345 -8.74 12.37 5.61
N LYS A 346 -8.30 13.60 5.77
CA LYS A 346 -8.94 14.59 6.67
C LYS A 346 -10.47 14.54 6.61
N ASN A 347 -11.11 14.19 7.72
CA ASN A 347 -12.58 14.13 7.86
C ASN A 347 -13.25 13.14 6.92
N LYS A 348 -12.54 12.08 6.53
CA LYS A 348 -13.10 11.04 5.66
C LYS A 348 -12.87 9.66 6.26
N THR A 349 -13.68 8.71 5.83
CA THR A 349 -13.63 7.32 6.32
C THR A 349 -13.48 6.39 5.13
N ASN A 350 -12.54 5.46 5.23
CA ASN A 350 -12.38 4.40 4.24
C ASN A 350 -13.19 3.19 4.65
N LEU A 351 -14.05 2.75 3.73
CA LEU A 351 -14.85 1.54 3.92
C LEU A 351 -14.20 0.42 3.11
N ILE A 352 -13.91 -0.69 3.77
CA ILE A 352 -13.21 -1.82 3.18
C ILE A 352 -14.22 -2.91 2.86
N PHE A 353 -14.21 -3.40 1.63
CA PHE A 353 -15.17 -4.43 1.25
C PHE A 353 -14.59 -5.46 0.31
N LEU A 354 -15.31 -6.57 0.19
CA LEU A 354 -15.06 -7.63 -0.77
C LEU A 354 -16.36 -7.95 -1.47
N ALA A 355 -16.29 -8.16 -2.78
CA ALA A 355 -17.46 -8.59 -3.57
C ALA A 355 -17.16 -9.90 -4.28
N GLY A 356 -18.17 -10.75 -4.36
CA GLY A 356 -18.12 -11.95 -5.19
C GLY A 356 -17.07 -12.95 -4.79
N ASN A 357 -16.26 -13.35 -5.75
CA ASN A 357 -15.30 -14.42 -5.54
C ASN A 357 -14.24 -14.08 -4.47
N ARG A 358 -13.99 -12.81 -4.22
CA ARG A 358 -13.08 -12.43 -3.14
C ARG A 358 -13.61 -12.84 -1.77
N VAL A 359 -14.92 -12.83 -1.59
CA VAL A 359 -15.54 -13.29 -0.32
C VAL A 359 -15.24 -14.78 -0.11
N LEU A 360 -15.38 -15.57 -1.18
CA LEU A 360 -15.10 -17.02 -1.10
C LEU A 360 -13.63 -17.28 -0.78
N LYS A 361 -12.72 -16.56 -1.44
CA LYS A 361 -11.28 -16.71 -1.20
C LYS A 361 -10.91 -16.31 0.22
N TRP A 362 -11.50 -15.23 0.70
CA TRP A 362 -11.26 -14.76 2.08
C TRP A 362 -11.73 -15.79 3.09
N MET A 363 -12.94 -16.36 2.87
CA MET A 363 -13.48 -17.37 3.77
C MET A 363 -12.59 -18.61 3.79
N GLU A 364 -12.12 -19.06 2.64
CA GLU A 364 -11.25 -20.23 2.56
C GLU A 364 -9.96 -19.99 3.34
N ARG A 365 -9.34 -18.83 3.16
CA ARG A 365 -8.11 -18.48 3.87
C ARG A 365 -8.35 -18.39 5.38
N SER A 366 -9.44 -17.73 5.79
CA SER A 366 -9.76 -17.55 7.20
C SER A 366 -10.07 -18.90 7.86
N HIS A 367 -10.80 -19.77 7.17
CA HIS A 367 -11.08 -21.11 7.68
C HIS A 367 -9.80 -21.93 7.82
N GLY A 368 -8.90 -21.83 6.85
CA GLY A 368 -7.61 -22.51 6.92
C GLY A 368 -6.78 -22.09 8.13
N THR A 369 -6.75 -20.77 8.39
CA THR A 369 -6.05 -20.23 9.55
C THR A 369 -6.70 -20.72 10.85
N GLU A 370 -8.03 -20.66 10.90
CA GLU A 370 -8.78 -21.14 12.08
C GLU A 370 -8.51 -22.61 12.36
N LYS A 371 -8.49 -23.42 11.30
CA LYS A 371 -8.22 -24.86 11.43
C LYS A 371 -6.80 -25.10 11.95
N ALA A 372 -5.83 -24.35 11.42
CA ALA A 372 -4.44 -24.48 11.87
C ALA A 372 -4.30 -24.08 13.34
N LEU A 373 -4.97 -23.00 13.75
CA LEU A 373 -4.94 -22.57 15.16
C LEU A 373 -5.58 -23.61 16.08
N THR A 374 -6.66 -24.22 15.62
CA THR A 374 -7.33 -25.29 16.38
C THR A 374 -6.36 -26.45 16.65
N THR A 375 -5.59 -26.82 15.63
CA THR A 375 -4.57 -27.88 15.77
C THR A 375 -3.46 -27.46 16.73
N LEU A 376 -2.95 -26.24 16.60
CA LEU A 376 -1.85 -25.75 17.44
C LEU A 376 -2.28 -25.56 18.90
N LEU A 377 -3.44 -24.95 19.11
CA LEU A 377 -3.92 -24.58 20.44
C LEU A 377 -4.71 -25.71 21.11
N LYS A 378 -5.14 -26.70 20.35
CA LYS A 378 -5.90 -27.86 20.83
C LYS A 378 -7.20 -27.48 21.52
N CYS A 379 -7.89 -26.47 20.94
CA CYS A 379 -9.18 -26.01 21.42
C CYS A 379 -9.97 -25.45 20.24
N GLY A 380 -11.29 -25.31 20.41
CA GLY A 380 -12.16 -24.78 19.36
C GLY A 380 -11.95 -23.31 19.09
N ALA A 381 -12.49 -22.85 17.97
CA ALA A 381 -12.30 -21.48 17.47
C ALA A 381 -12.72 -20.43 18.52
N GLU A 382 -13.80 -20.67 19.21
CA GLU A 382 -14.33 -19.74 20.22
C GLU A 382 -13.41 -19.61 21.43
N GLU A 383 -12.44 -20.50 21.58
CA GLU A 383 -11.47 -20.48 22.68
C GLU A 383 -10.08 -19.98 22.23
N HIS A 384 -9.86 -19.73 20.94
CA HIS A 384 -8.54 -19.38 20.41
C HIS A 384 -7.96 -18.13 21.07
N VAL A 385 -8.76 -17.06 21.19
CA VAL A 385 -8.27 -15.78 21.71
C VAL A 385 -7.81 -15.94 23.16
N GLU A 386 -8.63 -16.61 23.99
CA GLU A 386 -8.28 -16.83 25.40
C GLU A 386 -7.05 -17.73 25.54
N ALA A 387 -6.94 -18.75 24.67
CA ALA A 387 -5.77 -19.63 24.67
C ALA A 387 -4.49 -18.85 24.34
N VAL A 388 -4.54 -17.94 23.38
CA VAL A 388 -3.38 -17.10 23.03
C VAL A 388 -3.03 -16.17 24.17
N LYS A 389 -4.03 -15.55 24.80
CA LYS A 389 -3.79 -14.67 25.97
C LYS A 389 -3.11 -15.45 27.10
N LYS A 390 -3.55 -16.68 27.33
CA LYS A 390 -2.95 -17.53 28.36
C LYS A 390 -1.49 -17.86 28.03
N LEU A 391 -1.20 -18.16 26.76
CA LEU A 391 0.17 -18.40 26.32
C LEU A 391 1.03 -17.16 26.48
N GLN A 392 0.51 -15.98 26.12
CA GLN A 392 1.25 -14.74 26.27
C GLN A 392 1.58 -14.47 27.73
N ASN A 393 0.61 -14.68 28.63
CA ASN A 393 0.83 -14.46 30.06
C ASN A 393 1.83 -15.46 30.61
N SER A 394 1.77 -16.74 30.19
CA SER A 394 2.74 -17.74 30.58
C SER A 394 4.15 -17.35 30.12
N THR A 395 4.27 -16.84 28.90
CA THR A 395 5.55 -16.41 28.36
C THR A 395 6.14 -15.27 29.16
N LYS A 396 5.30 -14.26 29.52
CA LYS A 396 5.74 -13.14 30.36
C LYS A 396 6.23 -13.61 31.70
N LEU A 397 5.49 -14.54 32.33
CA LEU A 397 5.88 -15.08 33.63
C LEU A 397 7.20 -15.87 33.53
N LEU A 398 7.33 -16.69 32.48
CA LEU A 398 8.57 -17.45 32.27
C LEU A 398 9.76 -16.54 32.02
N GLN A 399 9.56 -15.45 31.25
CA GLN A 399 10.62 -14.47 31.00
C GLN A 399 11.04 -13.78 32.32
N LYS A 400 10.07 -13.42 33.15
CA LYS A 400 10.35 -12.81 34.46
C LYS A 400 11.11 -13.78 35.36
N ASN A 401 10.65 -15.04 35.42
CA ASN A 401 11.31 -16.06 36.23
C ASN A 401 12.72 -16.33 35.72
N ASN A 402 12.89 -16.37 34.40
CA ASN A 402 14.20 -16.59 33.80
C ASN A 402 15.17 -15.45 34.17
N LEU A 403 14.68 -14.20 34.13
CA LEU A 403 15.49 -13.04 34.49
C LEU A 403 15.88 -13.11 35.97
N ASN A 404 14.93 -13.44 36.85
CA ASN A 404 15.20 -13.55 38.27
C ASN A 404 16.21 -14.67 38.56
N LEU A 405 16.07 -15.80 37.87
CA LEU A 405 17.01 -16.91 38.04
C LEU A 405 18.41 -16.55 37.53
N LEU A 406 18.50 -15.80 36.43
CA LEU A 406 19.80 -15.31 35.94
C LEU A 406 20.45 -14.35 36.93
N ARG A 407 19.65 -13.49 37.59
CA ARG A 407 20.16 -12.58 38.63
C ARG A 407 20.72 -13.37 39.81
N ASP A 408 19.97 -14.38 40.26
CA ASP A 408 20.43 -15.23 41.36
C ASP A 408 21.69 -16.02 40.98
N LEU A 409 21.69 -16.52 39.76
CA LEU A 409 22.88 -17.25 39.23
C LEU A 409 24.10 -16.33 39.19
N ALA A 410 23.91 -15.08 38.76
CA ALA A 410 25.00 -14.10 38.66
C ALA A 410 25.60 -13.87 40.05
N VAL A 411 24.76 -13.70 41.09
CA VAL A 411 25.22 -13.52 42.42
C VAL A 411 26.03 -14.78 42.92
N HIS A 412 25.47 -15.96 42.70
CA HIS A 412 26.12 -17.18 43.13
C HIS A 412 27.45 -17.44 42.37
N MET A 413 27.48 -17.14 41.10
CA MET A 413 28.72 -17.27 40.30
C MET A 413 29.79 -16.29 40.81
N ALA A 414 29.39 -15.06 41.12
CA ALA A 414 30.30 -14.06 41.67
C ALA A 414 30.90 -14.54 43.00
N HIS A 415 30.04 -15.05 43.90
CA HIS A 415 30.51 -15.59 45.17
C HIS A 415 31.46 -16.76 45.00
N ARG A 416 31.14 -17.67 44.06
CA ARG A 416 32.02 -18.80 43.80
C ARG A 416 33.38 -18.34 43.27
N LEU A 417 33.41 -17.37 42.39
CA LEU A 417 34.66 -16.84 41.84
C LEU A 417 35.48 -16.15 42.94
N ARG A 418 34.86 -15.43 43.81
CA ARG A 418 35.54 -14.74 44.91
C ARG A 418 36.15 -15.74 45.93
N SER A 419 35.49 -16.89 46.09
CA SER A 419 35.92 -17.90 47.04
C SER A 419 36.96 -18.84 46.45
N SER A 420 37.34 -18.66 45.19
CA SER A 420 38.30 -19.54 44.52
C SER A 420 39.70 -19.36 45.13
N PRO A 421 40.39 -20.43 45.46
CA PRO A 421 41.75 -20.33 45.96
C PRO A 421 42.76 -19.79 44.95
N ASP A 422 42.41 -19.83 43.64
CA ASP A 422 43.27 -19.33 42.56
C ASP A 422 42.94 -17.91 42.17
N TRP A 423 42.35 -17.13 43.03
CA TRP A 423 41.98 -15.75 42.78
C TRP A 423 43.23 -14.92 42.51
N GLY A 424 43.49 -14.62 41.26
CA GLY A 424 44.71 -13.97 40.81
C GLY A 424 44.55 -12.53 40.34
N GLY A 425 43.44 -11.93 40.68
CA GLY A 425 43.20 -10.55 40.27
C GLY A 425 42.69 -10.37 38.83
N VAL A 426 42.55 -11.46 38.10
CA VAL A 426 41.99 -11.42 36.74
C VAL A 426 40.93 -12.50 36.63
N VAL A 427 39.75 -12.14 36.19
CA VAL A 427 38.64 -13.06 35.97
C VAL A 427 38.18 -12.97 34.53
N VAL A 428 38.17 -14.12 33.85
CA VAL A 428 37.67 -14.26 32.48
C VAL A 428 36.54 -15.27 32.52
N LEU A 429 35.36 -14.86 32.01
CA LEU A 429 34.19 -15.75 32.04
C LEU A 429 33.42 -15.58 30.75
N HIS A 430 33.03 -16.70 30.17
CA HIS A 430 32.13 -16.71 29.00
C HIS A 430 30.91 -17.56 29.28
N ARG A 431 29.75 -17.08 28.90
CA ARG A 431 28.51 -17.83 28.98
C ARG A 431 27.70 -17.61 27.71
N LYS A 432 27.04 -18.67 27.26
CA LYS A 432 26.11 -18.54 26.13
C LYS A 432 24.86 -17.75 26.53
N GLU A 433 24.32 -18.03 27.71
CA GLU A 433 23.10 -17.37 28.22
C GLU A 433 23.42 -16.26 29.19
N GLY A 434 22.79 -15.13 28.99
CA GLY A 434 22.98 -13.97 29.85
C GLY A 434 22.69 -12.67 29.09
N ASP A 435 22.75 -11.58 29.81
CA ASP A 435 22.55 -10.25 29.26
C ASP A 435 23.50 -9.27 29.93
N SER A 436 23.38 -7.99 29.58
CA SER A 436 24.24 -6.94 30.18
C SER A 436 24.03 -6.84 31.69
N GLU A 437 22.78 -7.02 32.15
CA GLU A 437 22.50 -6.99 33.58
C GLU A 437 23.21 -8.13 34.32
N PHE A 438 23.20 -9.34 33.74
CA PHE A 438 23.91 -10.50 34.30
C PHE A 438 25.40 -10.18 34.52
N MET A 439 26.03 -9.61 33.49
CA MET A 439 27.45 -9.25 33.59
C MET A 439 27.68 -8.15 34.62
N ASN A 440 26.80 -7.15 34.65
CA ASN A 440 26.93 -6.04 35.61
C ASN A 440 26.77 -6.52 37.07
N ILE A 441 25.87 -7.47 37.31
CA ILE A 441 25.69 -8.03 38.67
C ILE A 441 26.99 -8.75 39.08
N ILE A 442 27.56 -9.56 38.19
CA ILE A 442 28.81 -10.25 38.53
C ILE A 442 29.92 -9.24 38.82
N ALA A 443 30.06 -8.20 37.99
CA ALA A 443 31.08 -7.17 38.18
C ALA A 443 30.91 -6.44 39.47
N ASN A 444 29.66 -6.06 39.84
CA ASN A 444 29.38 -5.34 41.06
C ASN A 444 29.62 -6.20 42.31
N GLU A 445 29.26 -7.48 42.24
CA GLU A 445 29.45 -8.40 43.37
C GLU A 445 30.91 -8.74 43.60
N ILE A 446 31.69 -8.90 42.57
CA ILE A 446 33.13 -9.16 42.69
C ILE A 446 33.87 -7.90 43.08
N GLY A 447 33.50 -6.76 42.51
CA GLY A 447 34.19 -5.50 42.67
C GLY A 447 35.32 -5.34 41.68
N SER A 448 35.44 -4.15 41.13
CA SER A 448 36.41 -3.87 40.06
C SER A 448 37.57 -3.01 40.50
N GLU A 449 37.71 -2.72 41.77
CA GLU A 449 38.76 -1.83 42.27
C GLU A 449 40.15 -2.47 42.20
N GLU A 450 40.22 -3.77 42.46
CA GLU A 450 41.48 -4.51 42.45
C GLU A 450 41.51 -5.68 41.48
N THR A 451 40.35 -5.99 40.86
CA THR A 451 40.20 -7.20 39.99
C THR A 451 39.83 -6.75 38.59
N LEU A 452 40.58 -7.29 37.62
CA LEU A 452 40.26 -7.07 36.20
C LEU A 452 39.30 -8.16 35.73
N LEU A 453 38.16 -7.78 35.22
CA LEU A 453 37.09 -8.64 34.79
C LEU A 453 36.90 -8.55 33.27
N PHE A 454 36.89 -9.68 32.60
CA PHE A 454 36.50 -9.76 31.20
C PHE A 454 35.40 -10.80 31.08
N LEU A 455 34.18 -10.33 30.88
CA LEU A 455 32.99 -11.18 30.80
C LEU A 455 32.41 -11.10 29.39
N THR A 456 32.02 -12.25 28.84
CA THR A 456 31.36 -12.31 27.55
C THR A 456 30.11 -13.15 27.64
N VAL A 457 29.10 -12.77 26.86
CA VAL A 457 27.82 -13.48 26.78
C VAL A 457 27.42 -13.55 25.33
N GLY A 458 27.03 -14.74 24.89
CA GLY A 458 26.54 -14.96 23.55
C GLY A 458 27.04 -16.23 22.92
N ASP A 459 26.51 -16.51 21.75
CA ASP A 459 26.88 -17.70 20.98
C ASP A 459 28.25 -17.50 20.34
N GLU A 460 29.07 -18.51 20.34
CA GLU A 460 30.42 -18.48 19.77
C GLU A 460 30.46 -18.07 18.30
N LYS A 461 29.39 -18.35 17.60
CA LYS A 461 29.32 -18.08 16.15
C LYS A 461 28.42 -16.88 15.80
N GLY A 462 27.95 -16.14 16.80
CA GLY A 462 27.04 -15.04 16.57
C GLY A 462 27.47 -13.78 17.29
N ALA A 463 26.57 -12.81 17.28
CA ALA A 463 26.79 -11.58 18.01
C ALA A 463 26.68 -11.83 19.51
N GLY A 464 27.43 -11.06 20.27
CA GLY A 464 27.41 -11.18 21.72
C GLY A 464 27.70 -9.87 22.38
N LEU A 465 27.76 -9.91 23.72
CA LEU A 465 28.07 -8.75 24.53
C LEU A 465 29.35 -9.03 25.33
N PHE A 466 30.10 -7.99 25.65
CA PHE A 466 31.21 -8.14 26.57
C PHE A 466 31.22 -7.01 27.59
N LEU A 467 31.85 -7.30 28.70
CA LEU A 467 32.08 -6.30 29.77
C LEU A 467 33.52 -6.40 30.19
N LEU A 468 34.22 -5.27 30.15
CA LEU A 468 35.58 -5.13 30.66
C LEU A 468 35.51 -4.15 31.84
N ALA A 469 35.87 -4.60 33.01
CA ALA A 469 35.84 -3.76 34.21
C ALA A 469 37.06 -4.06 35.06
N GLY A 470 37.54 -3.03 35.76
CA GLY A 470 38.73 -3.22 36.59
C GLY A 470 39.35 -1.90 36.96
N PRO A 471 40.61 -1.92 37.47
CA PRO A 471 41.33 -0.68 37.74
C PRO A 471 41.41 0.17 36.47
N ALA A 472 41.23 1.47 36.63
CA ALA A 472 41.13 2.39 35.50
C ALA A 472 42.29 2.29 34.52
N GLU A 473 43.50 2.17 35.05
CA GLU A 473 44.69 2.05 34.22
C GLU A 473 44.69 0.77 33.35
N ALA A 474 44.27 -0.35 33.91
CA ALA A 474 44.22 -1.61 33.21
C ALA A 474 43.13 -1.57 32.09
N VAL A 475 41.99 -0.98 32.40
CA VAL A 475 40.90 -0.86 31.40
C VAL A 475 41.31 0.05 30.26
N GLU A 476 41.97 1.17 30.54
CA GLU A 476 42.46 2.10 29.52
C GLU A 476 43.48 1.45 28.58
N ASN A 477 44.31 0.59 29.12
CA ASN A 477 45.35 -0.07 28.34
C ASN A 477 44.81 -1.19 27.45
N LEU A 478 43.71 -1.83 27.83
CA LEU A 478 43.14 -2.99 27.14
C LEU A 478 41.88 -2.69 26.36
N GLY A 479 41.16 -1.64 26.72
CA GLY A 479 39.89 -1.32 26.10
C GLY A 479 40.03 -0.63 24.75
N PRO A 480 38.96 -0.61 23.94
CA PRO A 480 38.95 0.09 22.66
C PRO A 480 38.93 1.60 22.79
#